data_27d12286d249bdb35c710f685b742a54
#
_entry.id   27d12286d249bdb35c710f685b742a54
#
_cell.length_a   1.000
_cell.length_b   1.000
_cell.length_c   1.000
_cell.angle_alpha   90.00
_cell.angle_beta   90.00
_cell.angle_gamma   90.00
#
_symmetry.space_group_name_H-M   'P 1'
#
loop_
_entity.id
_entity.type
_entity.pdbx_description
1 polymer ?
#
loop_
_entity_poly.entity_id
_entity_poly.type
_entity_poly.pdbx_seq_one_letter_code
_entity_poly.pdbx_strand_id
1 'polypeptide(L)'
;MIVNCGHDIYQCDDADAFESIIKKLLAEKSAEVWISQNGEQDEYPCMALLVNENNAVLHHFGDDGSCYVSCNGSNQEGFVSFCDGQYEICSYQVISKEVAMTVLMDYYLNSVRSNSIQWDQLY
;
A
#
# COMPACT_ATOMS: atom_id res chain seq x y z
N MET A 1 0.89 15.12 0.33
CA MET A 1 1.27 13.73 -0.01
C MET A 1 0.85 13.44 -1.44
N ILE A 2 1.71 12.79 -2.19
CA ILE A 2 1.49 12.49 -3.61
C ILE A 2 1.11 11.03 -3.75
N VAL A 3 0.04 10.77 -4.51
CA VAL A 3 -0.44 9.43 -4.85
C VAL A 3 -0.29 9.24 -6.35
N ASN A 4 0.58 8.31 -6.77
CA ASN A 4 0.90 8.07 -8.17
C ASN A 4 0.41 6.67 -8.54
N CYS A 5 -0.54 6.57 -9.46
CA CYS A 5 -1.07 5.29 -9.95
C CYS A 5 -0.66 5.01 -11.40
N GLY A 6 0.41 5.60 -11.88
CA GLY A 6 0.99 5.38 -13.19
C GLY A 6 0.52 6.38 -14.23
N HIS A 7 -0.77 6.35 -14.56
CA HIS A 7 -1.36 7.26 -15.56
C HIS A 7 -1.90 8.54 -14.94
N ASP A 8 -2.14 8.58 -13.62
CA ASP A 8 -2.61 9.76 -12.91
C ASP A 8 -1.76 9.99 -11.66
N ILE A 9 -1.55 11.26 -11.34
CA ILE A 9 -0.85 11.71 -10.14
C ILE A 9 -1.76 12.65 -9.39
N TYR A 10 -2.01 12.36 -8.11
CA TYR A 10 -2.88 13.16 -7.25
C TYR A 10 -2.06 13.78 -6.14
N GLN A 11 -2.27 15.08 -5.90
CA GLN A 11 -1.74 15.75 -4.73
C GLN A 11 -2.84 15.84 -3.68
N CYS A 12 -2.60 15.26 -2.50
CA CYS A 12 -3.55 15.23 -1.40
C CYS A 12 -3.04 16.14 -0.29
N ASP A 13 -3.70 17.28 -0.10
CA ASP A 13 -3.25 18.32 0.85
C ASP A 13 -3.89 18.15 2.24
N ASP A 14 -4.91 17.31 2.36
CA ASP A 14 -5.56 17.00 3.63
C ASP A 14 -6.00 15.54 3.69
N ALA A 15 -6.40 15.09 4.89
CA ALA A 15 -6.78 13.71 5.13
C ALA A 15 -8.02 13.30 4.33
N ASP A 16 -8.97 14.20 4.15
CA ASP A 16 -10.20 13.90 3.41
C ASP A 16 -9.91 13.67 1.93
N ALA A 17 -9.04 14.49 1.33
CA ALA A 17 -8.60 14.31 -0.05
C ALA A 17 -7.86 12.98 -0.23
N PHE A 18 -6.96 12.65 0.69
CA PHE A 18 -6.20 11.40 0.67
C PHE A 18 -7.14 10.19 0.78
N GLU A 19 -8.04 10.21 1.76
CA GLU A 19 -9.02 9.13 1.96
C GLU A 19 -9.88 8.91 0.72
N SER A 20 -10.36 9.99 0.11
CA SER A 20 -11.20 9.95 -1.08
C SER A 20 -10.49 9.28 -2.26
N ILE A 21 -9.23 9.64 -2.50
CA ILE A 21 -8.42 9.07 -3.58
C ILE A 21 -8.09 7.60 -3.32
N ILE A 22 -7.70 7.25 -2.10
CA ILE A 22 -7.40 5.85 -1.75
C ILE A 22 -8.65 4.99 -1.87
N LYS A 23 -9.79 5.48 -1.44
CA LYS A 23 -11.07 4.77 -1.57
C LYS A 23 -11.39 4.45 -3.03
N LYS A 24 -11.17 5.43 -3.92
CA LYS A 24 -11.36 5.25 -5.36
C LYS A 24 -10.42 4.18 -5.91
N LEU A 25 -9.14 4.22 -5.53
CA LEU A 25 -8.14 3.27 -6.02
C LEU A 25 -8.36 1.85 -5.48
N LEU A 26 -8.77 1.72 -4.22
CA LEU A 26 -9.12 0.42 -3.65
C LEU A 26 -10.34 -0.23 -4.32
N ALA A 27 -11.22 0.56 -4.93
CA ALA A 27 -12.39 0.06 -5.65
C ALA A 27 -12.04 -0.48 -7.04
N GLU A 28 -10.82 -0.25 -7.52
CA GLU A 28 -10.37 -0.76 -8.83
C GLU A 28 -10.20 -2.27 -8.78
N LYS A 29 -10.30 -2.92 -9.95
CA LYS A 29 -10.04 -4.36 -10.10
C LYS A 29 -8.55 -4.67 -10.11
N SER A 30 -7.72 -3.69 -10.44
CA SER A 30 -6.28 -3.83 -10.52
C SER A 30 -5.65 -2.45 -10.44
N ALA A 31 -4.73 -2.26 -9.51
CA ALA A 31 -4.00 -1.00 -9.37
C ALA A 31 -2.63 -1.22 -8.74
N GLU A 32 -1.66 -0.45 -9.18
CA GLU A 32 -0.34 -0.30 -8.55
C GLU A 32 -0.18 1.17 -8.22
N VAL A 33 0.00 1.47 -6.92
CA VAL A 33 -0.04 2.84 -6.41
C VAL A 33 1.19 3.10 -5.57
N TRP A 34 1.84 4.24 -5.81
CA TRP A 34 3.00 4.70 -5.04
C TRP A 34 2.62 5.97 -4.28
N ILE A 35 2.95 6.00 -3.00
CA ILE A 35 2.55 7.08 -2.09
C ILE A 35 3.81 7.65 -1.44
N SER A 36 4.06 8.94 -1.63
CA SER A 36 5.24 9.64 -1.11
C SER A 36 4.90 11.07 -0.71
N GLN A 37 5.82 11.74 -0.02
CA GLN A 37 5.58 13.11 0.45
C GLN A 37 5.52 14.10 -0.71
N ASN A 38 6.50 14.06 -1.62
CA ASN A 38 6.63 15.04 -2.69
C ASN A 38 6.52 14.44 -4.09
N GLY A 39 6.45 13.13 -4.23
CA GLY A 39 6.34 12.45 -5.51
C GLY A 39 7.63 12.40 -6.31
N GLU A 40 8.76 12.73 -5.71
CA GLU A 40 10.05 12.66 -6.38
C GLU A 40 10.49 11.21 -6.56
N GLN A 41 11.19 10.93 -7.65
CA GLN A 41 11.75 9.62 -7.89
C GLN A 41 12.77 9.28 -6.79
N ASP A 42 12.72 8.03 -6.31
CA ASP A 42 13.58 7.53 -5.24
C ASP A 42 13.39 8.26 -3.89
N GLU A 43 12.23 8.88 -3.70
CA GLU A 43 11.87 9.48 -2.42
C GLU A 43 11.53 8.38 -1.39
N TYR A 44 12.20 8.42 -0.25
CA TYR A 44 11.94 7.52 0.88
C TYR A 44 11.77 8.33 2.16
N PRO A 45 10.92 7.90 3.11
CA PRO A 45 10.11 6.67 3.01
C PRO A 45 8.93 6.81 2.05
N CYS A 46 8.46 5.68 1.55
CA CYS A 46 7.27 5.64 0.71
C CYS A 46 6.50 4.34 0.93
N MET A 47 5.26 4.32 0.44
CA MET A 47 4.40 3.13 0.47
C MET A 47 4.03 2.73 -0.94
N ALA A 48 3.98 1.43 -1.18
CA ALA A 48 3.42 0.88 -2.41
C ALA A 48 2.18 0.06 -2.07
N LEU A 49 1.10 0.30 -2.81
CA LEU A 49 -0.16 -0.41 -2.66
C LEU A 49 -0.44 -1.18 -3.94
N LEU A 50 -0.67 -2.48 -3.82
CA LEU A 50 -1.21 -3.29 -4.91
C LEU A 50 -2.64 -3.66 -4.57
N VAL A 51 -3.52 -3.58 -5.56
CA VAL A 51 -4.96 -3.86 -5.43
C VAL A 51 -5.36 -4.87 -6.48
N ASN A 52 -6.13 -5.87 -6.08
CA ASN A 52 -6.88 -6.71 -7.02
C ASN A 52 -8.38 -6.60 -6.70
N GLU A 53 -9.20 -7.45 -7.31
CA GLU A 53 -10.65 -7.35 -7.17
C GLU A 53 -11.11 -7.43 -5.71
N ASN A 54 -10.46 -8.28 -4.88
CA ASN A 54 -10.92 -8.61 -3.53
C ASN A 54 -9.98 -8.19 -2.41
N ASN A 55 -8.71 -7.92 -2.72
CA ASN A 55 -7.67 -7.80 -1.70
C ASN A 55 -6.69 -6.68 -2.02
N ALA A 56 -5.79 -6.43 -1.06
CA ALA A 56 -4.72 -5.48 -1.19
C ALA A 56 -3.44 -6.02 -0.55
N VAL A 57 -2.31 -5.45 -0.89
CA VAL A 57 -1.04 -5.66 -0.21
C VAL A 57 -0.29 -4.34 -0.14
N LEU A 58 0.39 -4.11 0.98
CA LEU A 58 1.15 -2.89 1.22
C LEU A 58 2.63 -3.23 1.43
N HIS A 59 3.49 -2.42 0.82
CA HIS A 59 4.93 -2.43 1.08
C HIS A 59 5.33 -1.06 1.61
N HIS A 60 6.15 -1.06 2.66
CA HIS A 60 6.74 0.17 3.19
C HIS A 60 8.25 0.14 2.95
N PHE A 61 8.74 1.14 2.25
CA PHE A 61 10.16 1.31 1.98
C PHE A 61 10.68 2.44 2.86
N GLY A 62 11.59 2.10 3.76
CA GLY A 62 12.20 3.06 4.68
C GLY A 62 13.38 3.80 4.06
N ASP A 63 13.72 4.94 4.65
CA ASP A 63 14.89 5.73 4.23
C ASP A 63 16.22 5.08 4.62
N ASP A 64 16.18 4.06 5.47
CA ASP A 64 17.34 3.25 5.86
C ASP A 64 17.59 2.05 4.93
N GLY A 65 16.83 1.92 3.84
CA GLY A 65 16.92 0.81 2.90
C GLY A 65 16.09 -0.41 3.28
N SER A 66 15.33 -0.35 4.36
CA SER A 66 14.46 -1.44 4.78
C SER A 66 13.22 -1.55 3.90
N CYS A 67 12.68 -2.77 3.80
CA CYS A 67 11.40 -3.01 3.14
C CYS A 67 10.57 -3.94 4.02
N TYR A 68 9.32 -3.54 4.27
CA TYR A 68 8.35 -4.31 5.03
C TYR A 68 7.13 -4.55 4.17
N VAL A 69 6.53 -5.72 4.32
CA VAL A 69 5.28 -6.07 3.63
C VAL A 69 4.19 -6.37 4.66
N SER A 70 2.94 -6.05 4.34
CA SER A 70 1.79 -6.33 5.19
C SER A 70 1.65 -7.83 5.47
N CYS A 71 1.12 -8.18 6.65
CA CYS A 71 0.79 -9.54 7.03
C CYS A 71 -0.62 -9.60 7.58
N ASN A 72 -1.34 -10.69 7.28
CA ASN A 72 -2.70 -10.89 7.79
C ASN A 72 -2.74 -11.77 9.05
N GLY A 73 -1.58 -12.25 9.52
CA GLY A 73 -1.47 -13.07 10.72
C GLY A 73 -1.80 -14.54 10.51
N SER A 74 -2.11 -14.96 9.28
CA SER A 74 -2.40 -16.38 8.98
C SER A 74 -1.14 -17.12 8.59
N ASN A 75 -1.23 -18.47 8.58
CA ASN A 75 -0.20 -19.35 8.06
C ASN A 75 -0.60 -19.93 6.70
N GLN A 76 -1.52 -19.28 6.00
CA GLN A 76 -2.03 -19.75 4.72
C GLN A 76 -0.92 -19.81 3.69
N GLU A 77 -0.79 -20.98 3.03
CA GLU A 77 0.15 -21.17 1.94
C GLU A 77 -0.46 -20.72 0.61
N GLY A 78 0.39 -20.57 -0.40
CA GLY A 78 -0.03 -20.21 -1.74
C GLY A 78 0.23 -18.75 -2.07
N PHE A 79 -0.28 -18.33 -3.23
CA PHE A 79 -0.05 -17.01 -3.78
C PHE A 79 -1.35 -16.39 -4.26
N VAL A 80 -1.39 -15.08 -4.27
CA VAL A 80 -2.47 -14.27 -4.82
C VAL A 80 -1.88 -13.36 -5.89
N SER A 81 -2.50 -13.32 -7.07
CA SER A 81 -2.04 -12.50 -8.19
C SER A 81 -2.55 -11.07 -8.09
N PHE A 82 -1.68 -10.15 -8.47
CA PHE A 82 -1.99 -8.72 -8.59
C PHE A 82 -1.51 -8.22 -9.95
N CYS A 83 -2.16 -7.19 -10.47
CA CYS A 83 -1.79 -6.52 -11.72
C CYS A 83 -1.72 -7.51 -12.90
N ASP A 84 -2.80 -8.27 -13.09
CA ASP A 84 -2.96 -9.24 -14.18
C ASP A 84 -1.83 -10.29 -14.22
N GLY A 85 -1.39 -10.74 -13.05
CA GLY A 85 -0.36 -11.75 -12.93
C GLY A 85 1.08 -11.22 -12.94
N GLN A 86 1.25 -9.90 -13.01
CA GLN A 86 2.58 -9.29 -12.94
C GLN A 86 3.27 -9.55 -11.60
N TYR A 87 2.48 -9.60 -10.52
CA TYR A 87 2.97 -9.88 -9.17
C TYR A 87 2.25 -11.07 -8.58
N GLU A 88 3.00 -11.97 -7.96
CA GLU A 88 2.48 -13.06 -7.13
C GLU A 88 2.90 -12.82 -5.70
N ILE A 89 1.92 -12.60 -4.83
CA ILE A 89 2.13 -12.24 -3.43
C ILE A 89 1.73 -13.42 -2.55
N CYS A 90 2.55 -13.74 -1.56
CA CYS A 90 2.24 -14.81 -0.61
C CYS A 90 0.91 -14.54 0.08
N SER A 91 0.07 -15.57 0.20
CA SER A 91 -1.28 -15.42 0.75
C SER A 91 -1.29 -14.80 2.15
N TYR A 92 -0.30 -15.08 2.99
CA TYR A 92 -0.22 -14.52 4.35
C TYR A 92 0.10 -13.03 4.38
N GLN A 93 0.55 -12.45 3.25
CA GLN A 93 0.88 -11.03 3.13
C GLN A 93 -0.30 -10.18 2.65
N VAL A 94 -1.34 -10.83 2.18
CA VAL A 94 -2.51 -10.16 1.59
C VAL A 94 -3.48 -9.74 2.69
N ILE A 95 -3.97 -8.50 2.60
CA ILE A 95 -4.90 -7.92 3.59
C ILE A 95 -6.20 -7.50 2.90
N SER A 96 -7.24 -7.25 3.70
CA SER A 96 -8.49 -6.73 3.16
C SER A 96 -8.33 -5.26 2.74
N LYS A 97 -9.22 -4.80 1.87
CA LYS A 97 -9.22 -3.39 1.42
C LYS A 97 -9.52 -2.44 2.58
N GLU A 98 -10.38 -2.86 3.52
CA GLU A 98 -10.71 -2.06 4.72
C GLU A 98 -9.50 -1.91 5.63
N VAL A 99 -8.74 -2.98 5.83
CA VAL A 99 -7.50 -2.94 6.63
C VAL A 99 -6.47 -2.06 5.92
N ALA A 100 -6.33 -2.18 4.61
CA ALA A 100 -5.42 -1.34 3.83
C ALA A 100 -5.75 0.16 3.99
N MET A 101 -7.03 0.52 3.97
CA MET A 101 -7.47 1.90 4.19
C MET A 101 -7.02 2.40 5.57
N THR A 102 -7.25 1.62 6.62
CA THR A 102 -6.85 1.98 7.98
C THR A 102 -5.35 2.21 8.08
N VAL A 103 -4.55 1.31 7.51
CA VAL A 103 -3.10 1.40 7.53
C VAL A 103 -2.60 2.63 6.78
N LEU A 104 -3.18 2.92 5.62
CA LEU A 104 -2.80 4.07 4.82
C LEU A 104 -3.19 5.39 5.48
N MET A 105 -4.35 5.45 6.14
CA MET A 105 -4.73 6.65 6.90
C MET A 105 -3.79 6.89 8.09
N ASP A 106 -3.37 5.84 8.78
CA ASP A 106 -2.36 5.95 9.84
C ASP A 106 -1.03 6.48 9.28
N TYR A 107 -0.63 6.00 8.11
CA TYR A 107 0.58 6.47 7.46
C TYR A 107 0.48 7.96 7.09
N TYR A 108 -0.66 8.37 6.54
CA TYR A 108 -0.88 9.78 6.20
C TYR A 108 -0.76 10.68 7.44
N LEU A 109 -1.36 10.28 8.55
CA LEU A 109 -1.43 11.09 9.77
C LEU A 109 -0.11 11.12 10.57
N ASN A 110 0.65 10.01 10.54
CA ASN A 110 1.78 9.82 11.46
C ASN A 110 3.12 9.63 10.73
N SER A 111 3.13 9.44 9.43
CA SER A 111 4.32 9.21 8.60
C SER A 111 5.16 7.98 9.00
N VAL A 112 4.53 7.01 9.67
CA VAL A 112 5.17 5.77 10.11
C VAL A 112 4.27 4.58 9.79
N ARG A 113 4.86 3.37 9.78
CA ARG A 113 4.08 2.15 9.60
C ARG A 113 3.05 2.01 10.72
N SER A 114 1.82 1.64 10.35
CA SER A 114 0.73 1.45 11.30
C SER A 114 0.99 0.23 12.19
N ASN A 115 0.60 0.34 13.45
CA ASN A 115 0.58 -0.79 14.39
C ASN A 115 -0.71 -1.63 14.28
N SER A 116 -1.60 -1.27 13.37
CA SER A 116 -2.89 -1.98 13.18
C SER A 116 -2.73 -3.36 12.56
N ILE A 117 -1.58 -3.63 11.94
CA ILE A 117 -1.25 -4.92 11.34
C ILE A 117 0.15 -5.36 11.74
N GLN A 118 0.44 -6.63 11.47
CA GLN A 118 1.80 -7.13 11.53
C GLN A 118 2.51 -6.83 10.21
N TRP A 119 3.82 -6.67 10.28
CA TRP A 119 4.67 -6.43 9.11
C TRP A 119 5.76 -7.49 9.07
N ASP A 120 6.04 -7.97 7.87
CA ASP A 120 7.14 -8.90 7.61
C ASP A 120 8.29 -8.11 6.98
N GLN A 121 9.47 -8.18 7.59
CA GLN A 121 10.64 -7.47 7.08
C GLN A 121 11.28 -8.30 5.98
N LEU A 122 11.34 -7.76 4.76
CA LEU A 122 11.94 -8.42 3.62
C LEU A 122 13.45 -8.15 3.55
N TYR A 123 13.86 -6.93 3.88
CA TYR A 123 15.27 -6.54 3.99
C TYR A 123 15.47 -5.17 4.65
#